data_6ba3fa3bd6c85a967f412a2ff681380a
#
_entry.id   6ba3fa3bd6c85a967f412a2ff681380a
#
_cell.length_a   1.000
_cell.length_b   1.000
_cell.length_c   1.000
_cell.angle_alpha   90.00
_cell.angle_beta   90.00
_cell.angle_gamma   90.00
#
_symmetry.space_group_name_H-M   'P 1'
#
loop_
_entity.id
_entity.type
_entity.pdbx_description
1 polymer ?
#
loop_
_entity_poly.entity_id
_entity_poly.type
_entity_poly.pdbx_seq_one_letter_code
_entity_poly.pdbx_strand_id
1 'polypeptide(L)'
;MVQGARTKEDKGVVLVFSSEDKYHWNYIHRLESEEKFGFMWECPDLYELDGQTILCISPQGVEQDGYWYANKYQTVTSVIHGDFRTDGVPEGFRELDGGFDFYAPQTTLLPDGRRVMIAWMKSWDPWAIL
;
A
#
# COMPACT_ATOMS: atom_id res chain seq x y z
N MET A 1 7.34 8.71 8.07
CA MET A 1 6.08 8.93 7.31
C MET A 1 6.23 8.29 5.96
N VAL A 2 5.15 7.69 5.46
CA VAL A 2 5.06 7.19 4.09
C VAL A 2 3.98 7.94 3.32
N GLN A 3 4.17 8.12 2.02
CA GLN A 3 3.26 8.84 1.15
C GLN A 3 3.17 8.14 -0.20
N GLY A 4 1.96 7.82 -0.64
CA GLY A 4 1.71 7.29 -1.96
C GLY A 4 1.92 8.33 -3.06
N ALA A 5 2.42 7.88 -4.20
CA ALA A 5 2.71 8.74 -5.33
C ALA A 5 2.63 8.00 -6.67
N ARG A 6 2.59 8.81 -7.74
CA ARG A 6 2.70 8.38 -9.14
C ARG A 6 3.92 9.05 -9.76
N THR A 7 4.74 8.29 -10.43
CA THR A 7 5.90 8.84 -11.17
C THR A 7 5.44 9.45 -12.50
N LYS A 8 6.34 10.19 -13.16
CA LYS A 8 6.10 10.73 -14.51
C LYS A 8 5.96 9.63 -15.56
N GLU A 9 6.51 8.46 -15.29
CA GLU A 9 6.47 7.26 -16.12
C GLU A 9 5.24 6.39 -15.85
N ASP A 10 4.26 6.94 -15.11
CA ASP A 10 3.03 6.22 -14.75
C ASP A 10 3.27 4.93 -13.95
N LYS A 11 4.13 5.01 -12.95
CA LYS A 11 4.40 3.92 -12.01
C LYS A 11 4.02 4.35 -10.60
N GLY A 12 3.25 3.49 -9.91
CA GLY A 12 2.92 3.68 -8.50
C GLY A 12 4.15 3.46 -7.62
N VAL A 13 4.33 4.30 -6.61
CA VAL A 13 5.44 4.23 -5.66
C VAL A 13 5.00 4.73 -4.28
N VAL A 14 5.79 4.43 -3.26
CA VAL A 14 5.67 5.04 -1.93
C VAL A 14 6.94 5.80 -1.59
N LEU A 15 6.80 7.05 -1.24
CA LEU A 15 7.89 7.89 -0.75
C LEU A 15 8.01 7.75 0.76
N VAL A 16 9.23 7.58 1.24
CA VAL A 16 9.56 7.44 2.66
C VAL A 16 10.26 8.69 3.15
N PHE A 17 9.79 9.23 4.27
CA PHE A 17 10.33 10.43 4.90
C PHE A 17 10.65 10.18 6.36
N SER A 18 11.70 10.85 6.85
CA SER A 18 12.03 10.93 8.27
C SER A 18 11.84 12.33 8.82
N SER A 19 11.59 12.41 10.12
CA SER A 19 11.50 13.68 10.86
C SER A 19 11.87 13.43 12.32
N GLU A 20 12.60 14.34 12.92
CA GLU A 20 12.92 14.34 14.35
C GLU A 20 11.87 15.11 15.18
N ASP A 21 11.23 16.10 14.58
CA ASP A 21 10.31 17.03 15.25
C ASP A 21 8.84 16.94 14.78
N LYS A 22 8.55 16.15 13.75
CA LYS A 22 7.26 15.99 13.07
C LYS A 22 6.77 17.23 12.30
N TYR A 23 7.60 18.26 12.18
CA TYR A 23 7.33 19.47 11.40
C TYR A 23 8.22 19.57 10.17
N HIS A 24 9.51 19.14 10.30
CA HIS A 24 10.47 19.15 9.20
C HIS A 24 10.70 17.71 8.74
N TRP A 25 10.45 17.45 7.45
CA TRP A 25 10.50 16.13 6.86
C TRP A 25 11.58 16.05 5.80
N ASN A 26 12.42 15.03 5.90
CA ASN A 26 13.47 14.73 4.94
C ASN A 26 13.07 13.49 4.14
N TYR A 27 13.10 13.60 2.82
CA TYR A 27 12.99 12.45 1.95
C TYR A 27 14.18 11.53 2.15
N ILE A 28 13.96 10.23 2.31
CA ILE A 28 15.03 9.26 2.53
C ILE A 28 15.05 8.13 1.50
N HIS A 29 13.90 7.63 1.08
CA HIS A 29 13.85 6.48 0.17
C HIS A 29 12.53 6.44 -0.63
N ARG A 30 12.54 5.67 -1.73
CA ARG A 30 11.37 5.35 -2.53
C ARG A 30 11.21 3.84 -2.62
N LEU A 31 10.07 3.35 -2.14
CA LEU A 31 9.67 1.97 -2.34
C LEU A 31 8.97 1.87 -3.69
N GLU A 32 9.48 0.98 -4.55
CA GLU A 32 8.92 0.67 -5.84
C GLU A 32 9.16 -0.81 -6.18
N SER A 33 8.24 -1.43 -6.90
CA SER A 33 8.44 -2.79 -7.41
C SER A 33 9.33 -2.78 -8.66
N GLU A 34 9.99 -3.89 -8.98
CA GLU A 34 10.74 -4.03 -10.23
C GLU A 34 9.81 -3.89 -11.43
N GLU A 35 8.69 -4.62 -11.43
CA GLU A 35 7.67 -4.53 -12.44
C GLU A 35 6.64 -3.44 -12.11
N LYS A 36 5.97 -2.91 -13.14
CA LYS A 36 4.89 -1.96 -12.96
C LYS A 36 3.69 -2.66 -12.34
N PHE A 37 3.29 -2.19 -11.15
CA PHE A 37 2.08 -2.63 -10.45
C PHE A 37 1.14 -1.43 -10.26
N GLY A 38 0.31 -1.17 -11.27
CA GLY A 38 -0.52 0.03 -11.32
C GLY A 38 0.24 1.33 -11.56
N PHE A 39 -0.49 2.42 -11.70
CA PHE A 39 0.09 3.75 -11.97
C PHE A 39 0.14 4.66 -10.75
N MET A 40 -0.61 4.37 -9.71
CA MET A 40 -0.66 5.12 -8.45
C MET A 40 -0.81 4.15 -7.28
N TRP A 41 -0.08 4.39 -6.19
CA TRP A 41 -0.26 3.67 -4.94
C TRP A 41 -0.85 4.62 -3.91
N GLU A 42 -2.13 4.42 -3.57
CA GLU A 42 -2.84 5.25 -2.60
C GLU A 42 -2.81 4.66 -1.20
N CYS A 43 -3.02 5.51 -0.22
CA CYS A 43 -3.22 5.16 1.20
C CYS A 43 -2.21 4.14 1.75
N PRO A 44 -0.88 4.36 1.57
CA PRO A 44 0.09 3.42 2.06
C PRO A 44 0.04 3.30 3.58
N ASP A 45 0.12 2.07 4.06
CA ASP A 45 0.36 1.72 5.46
C ASP A 45 1.57 0.80 5.54
N LEU A 46 2.55 1.14 6.37
CA LEU A 46 3.80 0.40 6.55
C LEU A 46 3.91 -0.03 8.00
N TYR A 47 3.98 -1.33 8.22
CA TYR A 47 3.97 -1.87 9.57
C TYR A 47 4.73 -3.18 9.70
N GLU A 48 5.10 -3.51 10.94
CA GLU A 48 5.69 -4.79 11.28
C GLU A 48 4.62 -5.80 11.65
N LEU A 49 4.74 -7.03 11.11
CA LEU A 49 3.90 -8.17 11.46
C LEU A 49 4.76 -9.45 11.40
N ASP A 50 4.81 -10.18 12.51
CA ASP A 50 5.56 -11.43 12.64
C ASP A 50 7.03 -11.34 12.18
N GLY A 51 7.68 -10.21 12.47
CA GLY A 51 9.07 -9.94 12.11
C GLY A 51 9.30 -9.57 10.65
N GLN A 52 8.24 -9.33 9.90
CA GLN A 52 8.30 -8.84 8.52
C GLN A 52 7.78 -7.41 8.42
N THR A 53 8.42 -6.60 7.58
CA THR A 53 7.88 -5.29 7.22
C THR A 53 6.87 -5.47 6.09
N ILE A 54 5.64 -5.09 6.35
CA ILE A 54 4.50 -5.19 5.42
C ILE A 54 4.18 -3.81 4.88
N LEU A 55 4.04 -3.72 3.57
CA LEU A 55 3.45 -2.58 2.89
C LEU A 55 2.04 -2.93 2.43
N CYS A 56 1.06 -2.17 2.89
CA CYS A 56 -0.31 -2.20 2.39
C CYS A 56 -0.56 -0.94 1.55
N ILE A 57 -1.14 -1.10 0.38
CA ILE A 57 -1.49 -0.02 -0.55
C ILE A 57 -2.84 -0.26 -1.19
N SER A 58 -3.45 0.81 -1.67
CA SER A 58 -4.62 0.76 -2.57
C SER A 58 -4.18 1.21 -3.96
N PRO A 59 -3.75 0.27 -4.83
CA PRO A 59 -3.21 0.61 -6.14
C PRO A 59 -4.33 0.95 -7.13
N GLN A 60 -4.02 1.86 -8.07
CA GLN A 60 -4.89 2.16 -9.21
C GLN A 60 -4.26 1.65 -10.50
N GLY A 61 -5.10 1.09 -11.39
CA GLY A 61 -4.70 0.65 -12.72
C GLY A 61 -3.90 -0.65 -12.72
N VAL A 62 -4.17 -1.55 -11.76
CA VAL A 62 -3.72 -2.93 -11.83
C VAL A 62 -4.64 -3.69 -12.77
N GLU A 63 -4.08 -4.43 -13.71
CA GLU A 63 -4.85 -5.24 -14.64
C GLU A 63 -5.38 -6.49 -13.95
N GLN A 64 -6.60 -6.88 -14.30
CA GLN A 64 -7.23 -8.10 -13.80
C GLN A 64 -6.47 -9.33 -14.30
N ASP A 65 -6.23 -10.28 -13.40
CA ASP A 65 -5.65 -11.59 -13.70
C ASP A 65 -6.56 -12.71 -13.20
N GLY A 66 -7.36 -13.26 -14.09
CA GLY A 66 -8.37 -14.26 -13.75
C GLY A 66 -9.40 -13.70 -12.76
N TYR A 67 -9.42 -14.25 -11.55
CA TYR A 67 -10.26 -13.75 -10.45
C TYR A 67 -9.54 -12.74 -9.55
N TRP A 68 -8.23 -12.57 -9.72
CA TRP A 68 -7.44 -11.61 -8.97
C TRP A 68 -7.56 -10.22 -9.59
N TYR A 69 -7.53 -9.22 -8.74
CA TYR A 69 -7.57 -7.80 -9.16
C TYR A 69 -8.78 -7.46 -10.02
N ALA A 70 -9.92 -8.12 -9.75
CA ALA A 70 -11.16 -7.91 -10.51
C ALA A 70 -11.86 -6.58 -10.18
N ASN A 71 -11.58 -6.01 -9.00
CA ASN A 71 -12.17 -4.75 -8.58
C ASN A 71 -11.40 -3.56 -9.17
N LYS A 72 -12.11 -2.49 -9.50
CA LYS A 72 -11.51 -1.22 -9.95
C LYS A 72 -10.66 -0.57 -8.86
N TYR A 73 -11.12 -0.66 -7.61
CA TYR A 73 -10.45 -0.16 -6.41
C TYR A 73 -10.12 -1.34 -5.51
N GLN A 74 -8.86 -1.53 -5.25
CA GLN A 74 -8.33 -2.72 -4.61
C GLN A 74 -7.47 -2.33 -3.42
N THR A 75 -7.23 -3.30 -2.57
CA THR A 75 -6.23 -3.22 -1.53
C THR A 75 -5.33 -4.43 -1.63
N VAL A 76 -4.03 -4.19 -1.63
CA VAL A 76 -3.03 -5.25 -1.68
C VAL A 76 -2.00 -5.08 -0.58
N THR A 77 -1.38 -6.20 -0.21
CA THR A 77 -0.21 -6.23 0.67
C THR A 77 0.99 -6.81 -0.05
N SER A 78 2.18 -6.40 0.37
CA SER A 78 3.45 -6.97 -0.04
C SER A 78 4.40 -7.05 1.15
N VAL A 79 5.39 -7.93 1.07
CA VAL A 79 6.51 -7.96 2.02
C VAL A 79 7.62 -7.05 1.48
N ILE A 80 8.22 -6.26 2.35
CA ILE A 80 9.42 -5.48 2.01
C ILE A 80 10.65 -6.36 2.25
N HIS A 81 11.40 -6.62 1.19
CA HIS A 81 12.71 -7.24 1.27
C HIS A 81 13.79 -6.15 1.37
N GLY A 82 14.69 -6.27 2.35
CA GLY A 82 15.65 -5.21 2.69
C GLY A 82 15.11 -4.21 3.71
N ASP A 83 15.84 -3.12 3.91
CA ASP A 83 15.43 -2.04 4.81
C ASP A 83 14.61 -0.98 4.02
N PHE A 84 13.37 -0.78 4.39
CA PHE A 84 12.47 0.20 3.74
C PHE A 84 13.01 1.63 3.73
N ARG A 85 14.06 1.91 4.49
CA ARG A 85 14.72 3.23 4.56
C ARG A 85 15.87 3.39 3.56
N THR A 86 16.40 2.30 3.00
CA THR A 86 17.63 2.35 2.19
C THR A 86 17.52 1.58 0.88
N ASP A 87 17.14 0.31 0.92
CA ASP A 87 17.17 -0.61 -0.20
C ASP A 87 15.94 -1.53 -0.28
N GLY A 88 14.91 -1.22 0.50
CA GLY A 88 13.70 -2.03 0.58
C GLY A 88 12.95 -2.11 -0.75
N VAL A 89 12.58 -3.31 -1.16
CA VAL A 89 11.79 -3.58 -2.36
C VAL A 89 10.52 -4.33 -1.97
N PRO A 90 9.33 -3.82 -2.32
CA PRO A 90 8.07 -4.54 -2.12
C PRO A 90 7.92 -5.64 -3.18
N GLU A 91 7.69 -6.86 -2.73
CA GLU A 91 7.50 -8.03 -3.58
C GLU A 91 6.27 -8.83 -3.17
N GLY A 92 5.77 -9.66 -4.09
CA GLY A 92 4.71 -10.60 -3.82
C GLY A 92 3.37 -9.95 -3.50
N PHE A 93 2.98 -8.93 -4.26
CA PHE A 93 1.68 -8.27 -4.07
C PHE A 93 0.53 -9.27 -4.11
N ARG A 94 -0.35 -9.18 -3.13
CA ARG A 94 -1.56 -10.01 -3.02
C ARG A 94 -2.73 -9.17 -2.58
N GLU A 95 -3.90 -9.40 -3.21
CA GLU A 95 -5.15 -8.85 -2.71
C GLU A 95 -5.39 -9.26 -1.26
N LEU A 96 -5.80 -8.29 -0.47
CA LEU A 96 -6.08 -8.52 0.96
C LEU A 96 -7.51 -9.02 1.18
N ASP A 97 -8.43 -8.63 0.31
CA ASP A 97 -9.84 -9.01 0.40
C ASP A 97 -10.39 -9.40 -0.98
N GLY A 98 -11.05 -10.54 -1.05
CA GLY A 98 -11.71 -11.03 -2.27
C GLY A 98 -13.14 -10.54 -2.47
N GLY A 99 -13.62 -9.59 -1.66
CA GLY A 99 -14.94 -8.98 -1.78
C GLY A 99 -14.93 -7.76 -2.70
N PHE A 100 -16.07 -7.06 -2.74
CA PHE A 100 -16.27 -5.92 -3.64
C PHE A 100 -15.84 -4.59 -3.03
N ASP A 101 -15.79 -4.48 -1.72
CA ASP A 101 -15.72 -3.22 -0.99
C ASP A 101 -14.72 -3.27 0.17
N PHE A 102 -13.42 -3.28 -0.14
CA PHE A 102 -12.37 -3.15 0.86
C PHE A 102 -11.29 -2.20 0.35
N TYR A 103 -11.32 -0.94 0.81
CA TYR A 103 -10.46 0.10 0.28
C TYR A 103 -9.80 0.96 1.36
N ALA A 104 -8.60 1.45 1.05
CA ALA A 104 -7.83 2.41 1.86
C ALA A 104 -7.70 2.01 3.35
N PRO A 105 -7.29 0.76 3.66
CA PRO A 105 -7.13 0.33 5.03
C PRO A 105 -5.97 1.05 5.72
N GLN A 106 -6.13 1.21 7.04
CA GLN A 106 -5.06 1.64 7.92
C GLN A 106 -5.01 0.73 9.14
N THR A 107 -3.81 0.48 9.64
CA THR A 107 -3.62 -0.37 10.81
C THR A 107 -3.20 0.41 12.04
N THR A 108 -3.48 -0.16 13.19
CA THR A 108 -2.96 0.31 14.48
C THR A 108 -2.58 -0.86 15.37
N LEU A 109 -1.50 -0.70 16.14
CA LEU A 109 -1.10 -1.66 17.15
C LEU A 109 -1.80 -1.32 18.46
N LEU A 110 -2.58 -2.26 18.98
CA LEU A 110 -3.25 -2.12 20.28
C LEU A 110 -2.27 -2.37 21.43
N PRO A 111 -2.58 -1.87 22.64
CA PRO A 111 -1.75 -2.10 23.83
C PRO A 111 -1.56 -3.57 24.21
N ASP A 112 -2.48 -4.45 23.80
CA ASP A 112 -2.43 -5.90 24.04
C ASP A 112 -1.60 -6.66 22.98
N GLY A 113 -0.95 -5.95 22.04
CA GLY A 113 -0.11 -6.51 20.98
C GLY A 113 -0.85 -6.95 19.72
N ARG A 114 -2.18 -6.86 19.67
CA ARG A 114 -2.92 -7.11 18.43
C ARG A 114 -2.79 -5.95 17.46
N ARG A 115 -2.61 -6.27 16.19
CA ARG A 115 -2.75 -5.28 15.12
C ARG A 115 -4.18 -5.33 14.58
N VAL A 116 -4.81 -4.19 14.52
CA VAL A 116 -6.17 -4.04 13.99
C VAL A 116 -6.10 -3.23 12.71
N MET A 117 -6.87 -3.65 11.71
CA MET A 117 -7.04 -2.96 10.44
C MET A 117 -8.48 -2.49 10.28
N ILE A 118 -8.66 -1.27 9.80
CA ILE A 118 -9.95 -0.68 9.47
C ILE A 118 -9.87 -0.20 8.02
N ALA A 119 -10.90 -0.50 7.23
CA ALA A 119 -11.00 -0.12 5.82
C ALA A 119 -12.38 0.44 5.49
N TRP A 120 -12.49 1.11 4.37
CA TRP A 120 -13.78 1.51 3.81
C TRP A 120 -14.48 0.32 3.19
N MET A 121 -15.75 0.14 3.51
CA MET A 121 -16.65 -0.81 2.87
C MET A 121 -17.39 -0.16 1.70
N LYS A 122 -16.71 0.64 0.91
CA LYS A 122 -17.23 1.30 -0.30
C LYS A 122 -16.09 1.89 -1.12
N SER A 123 -16.25 1.93 -2.43
CA SER A 123 -15.33 2.63 -3.32
C SER A 123 -15.79 4.06 -3.62
N TRP A 124 -14.90 4.87 -4.21
CA TRP A 124 -15.17 6.25 -4.65
C TRP A 124 -16.26 6.34 -5.71
N ASP A 125 -16.36 5.34 -6.54
CA ASP A 125 -17.27 5.30 -7.68
C ASP A 125 -18.48 4.44 -7.32
N PRO A 126 -19.66 5.04 -7.08
CA PRO A 126 -20.85 4.28 -6.75
C PRO A 126 -21.32 3.39 -7.91
N TRP A 127 -20.76 3.56 -9.10
CA TRP A 127 -21.04 2.78 -10.31
C TRP A 127 -19.97 1.74 -10.65
N ALA A 128 -18.95 1.59 -9.81
CA ALA A 128 -17.89 0.59 -9.99
C ALA A 128 -18.33 -0.85 -9.63
N ILE A 129 -19.58 -1.03 -9.26
CA ILE A 129 -20.19 -2.34 -9.10
C ILE A 129 -20.71 -2.75 -10.50
N LEU A 130 -20.02 -3.67 -11.11
CA LEU A 130 -20.49 -4.33 -12.34
C LEU A 130 -21.47 -5.43 -11.98
#